data_e3417ae18d34c2e4ed400dce8d971fee
#
_entry.id   e3417ae18d34c2e4ed400dce8d971fee
#
_cell.length_a   1.000
_cell.length_b   1.000
_cell.length_c   1.000
_cell.angle_alpha   90.00
_cell.angle_beta   90.00
_cell.angle_gamma   90.00
#
_symmetry.space_group_name_H-M   'P 1'
#
loop_
_entity.id
_entity.type
_entity.pdbx_description
1 polymer ?
#
loop_
_entity_poly.entity_id
_entity_poly.type
_entity_poly.pdbx_seq_one_letter_code
_entity_poly.pdbx_strand_id
1 'polypeptide(L)'
;VHAAERDHGQIRIVYACDNGKTRISGAWFSVLRVADVGGAKAEELRSGRISAALLLEDYQKSGADRAWSCKTSLMGEASFENCPAGIYLIWQSGGEEQSTMFETALPFLTELPLYEEESDGWNWTQCVYPKTTRKPTEQEQNAPPDRQKPEEPQPVQEISALPERGQGTGDDSHAFWYILISAGSLCGLLTAVYRRF
;
A
#
# COMPACT_ATOMS: atom_id res chain seq x y z
N VAL A 1 -8.18 -35.83 10.01
CA VAL A 1 -8.98 -34.75 10.60
C VAL A 1 -9.19 -33.73 9.50
N HIS A 2 -10.39 -33.73 8.85
CA HIS A 2 -10.72 -32.72 7.87
C HIS A 2 -10.81 -31.37 8.60
N ALA A 3 -9.95 -30.42 8.26
CA ALA A 3 -10.16 -29.02 8.62
C ALA A 3 -11.51 -28.62 8.01
N ALA A 4 -12.43 -28.14 8.83
CA ALA A 4 -13.69 -27.61 8.34
C ALA A 4 -13.36 -26.55 7.28
N GLU A 5 -13.82 -26.80 6.05
CA GLU A 5 -13.65 -25.89 4.94
C GLU A 5 -14.35 -24.57 5.33
N ARG A 6 -13.54 -23.55 5.61
CA ARG A 6 -14.11 -22.23 5.95
C ARG A 6 -14.56 -21.60 4.64
N ASP A 7 -15.85 -21.37 4.50
CA ASP A 7 -16.44 -20.73 3.32
C ASP A 7 -16.44 -19.20 3.40
N HIS A 8 -16.17 -18.65 4.59
CA HIS A 8 -16.28 -17.23 4.89
C HIS A 8 -15.11 -16.77 5.75
N GLY A 9 -14.71 -15.55 5.56
CA GLY A 9 -13.64 -14.90 6.31
C GLY A 9 -14.01 -13.51 6.78
N GLN A 10 -12.99 -12.73 7.12
CA GLN A 10 -13.10 -11.40 7.68
C GLN A 10 -12.17 -10.43 6.94
N ILE A 11 -12.67 -9.23 6.68
CA ILE A 11 -11.85 -8.10 6.26
C ILE A 11 -11.85 -7.07 7.38
N ARG A 12 -10.66 -6.79 7.90
CA ARG A 12 -10.44 -5.80 8.96
C ARG A 12 -9.67 -4.62 8.40
N ILE A 13 -10.20 -3.43 8.56
CA ILE A 13 -9.58 -2.17 8.15
C ILE A 13 -8.98 -1.52 9.41
N VAL A 14 -7.71 -1.12 9.33
CA VAL A 14 -7.04 -0.34 10.36
C VAL A 14 -6.67 1.00 9.74
N TYR A 15 -7.44 2.04 10.07
CA TYR A 15 -7.29 3.36 9.49
C TYR A 15 -6.48 4.26 10.42
N ALA A 16 -5.30 4.64 9.97
CA ALA A 16 -4.36 5.43 10.74
C ALA A 16 -3.42 6.23 9.81
N CYS A 17 -2.87 7.32 10.33
CA CYS A 17 -1.77 8.04 9.69
C CYS A 17 -0.48 7.97 10.54
N ASP A 18 0.59 8.65 10.11
CA ASP A 18 1.88 8.74 10.79
C ASP A 18 2.46 7.36 11.17
N ASN A 19 2.48 6.45 10.20
CA ASN A 19 2.93 5.06 10.39
C ASN A 19 2.17 4.33 11.52
N GLY A 20 0.87 4.56 11.60
CA GLY A 20 -0.02 3.90 12.57
C GLY A 20 -0.08 4.55 13.95
N LYS A 21 0.61 5.67 14.17
CA LYS A 21 0.62 6.37 15.47
C LYS A 21 -0.69 7.08 15.76
N THR A 22 -1.32 7.66 14.73
CA THR A 22 -2.59 8.39 14.88
C THR A 22 -3.72 7.56 14.32
N ARG A 23 -4.58 7.04 15.18
CA ARG A 23 -5.78 6.28 14.82
C ARG A 23 -6.90 7.23 14.42
N ILE A 24 -7.62 6.90 13.33
CA ILE A 24 -8.65 7.77 12.77
C ILE A 24 -10.00 7.11 12.96
N SER A 25 -10.81 7.67 13.84
CA SER A 25 -12.19 7.23 14.09
C SER A 25 -13.20 7.96 13.21
N GLY A 26 -14.40 7.41 13.09
CA GLY A 26 -15.51 8.06 12.42
C GLY A 26 -15.45 8.03 10.90
N ALA A 27 -14.48 7.37 10.29
CA ALA A 27 -14.45 7.15 8.84
C ALA A 27 -15.38 6.00 8.46
N TRP A 28 -16.19 6.18 7.43
CA TRP A 28 -17.01 5.13 6.85
C TRP A 28 -16.28 4.45 5.71
N PHE A 29 -16.11 3.15 5.80
CA PHE A 29 -15.61 2.31 4.72
C PHE A 29 -16.72 1.45 4.16
N SER A 30 -16.70 1.26 2.85
CA SER A 30 -17.60 0.36 2.14
C SER A 30 -16.81 -0.72 1.44
N VAL A 31 -17.38 -1.91 1.38
CA VAL A 31 -16.80 -3.12 0.80
C VAL A 31 -17.78 -3.75 -0.17
N LEU A 32 -17.34 -4.04 -1.38
CA LEU A 32 -18.12 -4.67 -2.44
C LEU A 32 -17.35 -5.86 -3.01
N ARG A 33 -17.95 -7.04 -3.02
CA ARG A 33 -17.41 -8.19 -3.74
C ARG A 33 -17.59 -8.00 -5.24
N VAL A 34 -16.49 -7.90 -5.98
CA VAL A 34 -16.47 -7.57 -7.40
C VAL A 34 -16.19 -8.75 -8.32
N ALA A 35 -15.59 -9.84 -7.79
CA ALA A 35 -15.33 -11.06 -8.55
C ALA A 35 -15.18 -12.28 -7.62
N ASP A 36 -15.38 -13.48 -8.20
CA ASP A 36 -14.98 -14.75 -7.61
C ASP A 36 -13.48 -14.97 -7.81
N VAL A 37 -12.79 -15.67 -6.88
CA VAL A 37 -11.34 -15.88 -6.92
C VAL A 37 -10.82 -16.60 -8.16
N GLY A 38 -11.59 -17.49 -8.77
CA GLY A 38 -11.19 -18.32 -9.92
C GLY A 38 -11.69 -17.86 -11.28
N GLY A 39 -12.35 -16.70 -11.37
CA GLY A 39 -12.96 -16.22 -12.62
C GLY A 39 -12.02 -15.43 -13.52
N ALA A 40 -12.34 -15.31 -14.83
CA ALA A 40 -11.58 -14.48 -15.77
C ALA A 40 -11.44 -13.02 -15.31
N LYS A 41 -12.48 -12.47 -14.68
CA LYS A 41 -12.46 -11.12 -14.10
C LYS A 41 -11.43 -10.98 -12.99
N ALA A 42 -11.20 -12.03 -12.19
CA ALA A 42 -10.19 -12.01 -11.13
C ALA A 42 -8.79 -11.82 -11.72
N GLU A 43 -8.45 -12.46 -12.81
CA GLU A 43 -7.17 -12.31 -13.49
C GLU A 43 -6.96 -10.89 -14.04
N GLU A 44 -8.01 -10.27 -14.57
CA GLU A 44 -7.96 -8.88 -15.03
C GLU A 44 -7.71 -7.91 -13.88
N LEU A 45 -8.33 -8.15 -12.72
CA LEU A 45 -8.16 -7.35 -11.51
C LEU A 45 -6.75 -7.53 -10.90
N ARG A 46 -6.27 -8.77 -10.79
CA ARG A 46 -4.92 -9.07 -10.30
C ARG A 46 -3.82 -8.50 -11.20
N SER A 47 -4.04 -8.53 -12.51
CA SER A 47 -3.10 -7.96 -13.49
C SER A 47 -3.09 -6.44 -13.53
N GLY A 48 -3.97 -5.76 -12.79
CA GLY A 48 -4.10 -4.31 -12.78
C GLY A 48 -4.70 -3.71 -14.05
N ARG A 49 -5.27 -4.52 -14.94
CA ARG A 49 -5.94 -4.03 -16.17
C ARG A 49 -7.16 -3.17 -15.85
N ILE A 50 -7.82 -3.47 -14.74
CA ILE A 50 -8.95 -2.70 -14.23
C ILE A 50 -8.54 -2.12 -12.89
N SER A 51 -8.55 -0.79 -12.76
CA SER A 51 -8.19 -0.13 -11.51
C SER A 51 -9.37 -0.09 -10.53
N ALA A 52 -9.06 -0.02 -9.23
CA ALA A 52 -10.09 0.13 -8.19
C ALA A 52 -10.92 1.41 -8.38
N ALA A 53 -10.30 2.49 -8.87
CA ALA A 53 -10.99 3.76 -9.12
C ALA A 53 -12.05 3.64 -10.22
N LEU A 54 -11.73 2.97 -11.33
CA LEU A 54 -12.69 2.71 -12.42
C LEU A 54 -13.85 1.84 -11.96
N LEU A 55 -13.56 0.80 -11.16
CA LEU A 55 -14.62 -0.05 -10.60
C LEU A 55 -15.56 0.72 -9.67
N LEU A 56 -15.01 1.63 -8.87
CA LEU A 56 -15.81 2.47 -7.99
C LEU A 56 -16.70 3.41 -8.80
N GLU A 57 -16.16 4.03 -9.84
CA GLU A 57 -16.92 4.90 -10.74
C GLU A 57 -18.07 4.16 -11.42
N ASP A 58 -17.81 2.97 -11.95
CA ASP A 58 -18.84 2.12 -12.59
C ASP A 58 -19.91 1.69 -11.59
N TYR A 59 -19.49 1.32 -10.37
CA TYR A 59 -20.42 0.98 -9.30
C TYR A 59 -21.32 2.16 -8.92
N GLN A 60 -20.76 3.36 -8.74
CA GLN A 60 -21.52 4.55 -8.41
C GLN A 60 -22.50 4.93 -9.52
N LYS A 61 -22.12 4.82 -10.80
CA LYS A 61 -23.00 5.05 -11.96
C LYS A 61 -24.13 4.03 -12.05
N SER A 62 -23.91 2.80 -11.61
CA SER A 62 -24.92 1.76 -11.67
C SER A 62 -26.10 1.98 -10.71
N GLY A 63 -25.94 2.81 -9.68
CA GLY A 63 -26.93 3.03 -8.64
C GLY A 63 -27.26 1.78 -7.82
N ALA A 64 -26.43 0.74 -7.88
CA ALA A 64 -26.63 -0.49 -7.13
C ALA A 64 -26.29 -0.28 -5.67
N ASP A 65 -27.14 -0.76 -4.77
CA ASP A 65 -26.90 -0.77 -3.31
C ASP A 65 -26.55 -2.20 -2.87
N ARG A 66 -25.30 -2.60 -3.09
CA ARG A 66 -24.78 -3.93 -2.75
C ARG A 66 -23.57 -3.93 -1.84
N ALA A 67 -23.10 -2.74 -1.48
CA ALA A 67 -21.92 -2.59 -0.63
C ALA A 67 -22.29 -2.69 0.84
N TRP A 68 -21.42 -3.36 1.60
CA TRP A 68 -21.49 -3.32 3.06
C TRP A 68 -20.70 -2.13 3.57
N SER A 69 -21.23 -1.43 4.56
CA SER A 69 -20.56 -0.25 5.13
C SER A 69 -20.37 -0.40 6.63
N CYS A 70 -19.21 0.02 7.11
CA CYS A 70 -18.87 0.02 8.52
C CYS A 70 -18.07 1.27 8.88
N LYS A 71 -18.31 1.80 10.08
CA LYS A 71 -17.60 2.97 10.60
C LYS A 71 -16.40 2.56 11.45
N THR A 72 -15.29 3.27 11.33
CA THR A 72 -14.12 3.04 12.18
C THR A 72 -14.42 3.43 13.63
N SER A 73 -14.03 2.57 14.56
CA SER A 73 -14.09 2.75 16.00
C SER A 73 -13.10 3.82 16.48
N LEU A 74 -13.11 4.10 17.79
CA LEU A 74 -12.08 4.97 18.41
C LEU A 74 -10.65 4.45 18.24
N MET A 75 -10.48 3.15 18.00
CA MET A 75 -9.20 2.51 17.69
C MET A 75 -8.85 2.57 16.20
N GLY A 76 -9.66 3.27 15.38
CA GLY A 76 -9.47 3.36 13.94
C GLY A 76 -9.78 2.05 13.20
N GLU A 77 -10.58 1.16 13.76
CA GLU A 77 -10.83 -0.17 13.22
C GLU A 77 -12.27 -0.31 12.72
N ALA A 78 -12.44 -0.91 11.54
CA ALA A 78 -13.72 -1.37 11.01
C ALA A 78 -13.58 -2.84 10.57
N SER A 79 -14.60 -3.66 10.81
CA SER A 79 -14.58 -5.09 10.50
C SER A 79 -15.79 -5.49 9.69
N PHE A 80 -15.56 -6.33 8.69
CA PHE A 80 -16.57 -6.95 7.85
C PHE A 80 -16.45 -8.46 8.02
N GLU A 81 -17.44 -9.02 8.69
CA GLU A 81 -17.51 -10.44 9.00
C GLU A 81 -18.26 -11.22 7.91
N ASN A 82 -18.09 -12.54 7.90
CA ASN A 82 -18.79 -13.45 7.00
C ASN A 82 -18.61 -13.09 5.50
N CYS A 83 -17.43 -12.64 5.13
CA CYS A 83 -17.08 -12.35 3.75
C CYS A 83 -16.82 -13.65 2.98
N PRO A 84 -17.62 -14.01 1.94
CA PRO A 84 -17.33 -15.16 1.08
C PRO A 84 -15.99 -15.01 0.35
N ALA A 85 -15.43 -16.11 -0.15
CA ALA A 85 -14.24 -16.03 -1.02
C ALA A 85 -14.49 -15.12 -2.23
N GLY A 86 -13.55 -14.21 -2.53
CA GLY A 86 -13.72 -13.27 -3.63
C GLY A 86 -12.68 -12.15 -3.64
N ILE A 87 -12.73 -11.33 -4.67
CA ILE A 87 -12.01 -10.06 -4.76
C ILE A 87 -12.96 -8.94 -4.35
N TYR A 88 -12.48 -8.07 -3.48
CA TYR A 88 -13.24 -7.00 -2.86
C TYR A 88 -12.69 -5.65 -3.24
N LEU A 89 -13.56 -4.75 -3.67
CA LEU A 89 -13.32 -3.33 -3.79
C LEU A 89 -13.62 -2.67 -2.44
N ILE A 90 -12.67 -1.90 -1.91
CA ILE A 90 -12.77 -1.19 -0.64
C ILE A 90 -12.53 0.30 -0.90
N TRP A 91 -13.38 1.15 -0.34
CA TRP A 91 -13.22 2.61 -0.42
C TRP A 91 -13.76 3.30 0.82
N GLN A 92 -13.25 4.48 1.09
CA GLN A 92 -13.82 5.38 2.08
C GLN A 92 -15.06 6.05 1.50
N SER A 93 -16.23 5.74 2.04
CA SER A 93 -17.52 6.22 1.53
C SER A 93 -18.05 7.45 2.26
N GLY A 94 -17.39 7.86 3.36
CA GLY A 94 -17.79 9.02 4.14
C GLY A 94 -16.94 9.20 5.39
N GLY A 95 -17.32 10.18 6.22
CA GLY A 95 -16.62 10.40 7.47
C GLY A 95 -17.31 11.43 8.35
N GLU A 96 -17.13 11.27 9.66
CA GLU A 96 -17.50 12.25 10.69
C GLU A 96 -16.39 13.31 10.81
N GLU A 97 -16.64 14.39 11.55
CA GLU A 97 -15.78 15.55 11.69
C GLU A 97 -14.29 15.22 11.89
N GLN A 98 -13.99 14.28 12.79
CA GLN A 98 -12.60 13.88 13.07
C GLN A 98 -11.91 13.27 11.84
N SER A 99 -12.61 12.46 11.06
CA SER A 99 -12.06 11.83 9.86
C SER A 99 -11.91 12.80 8.70
N THR A 100 -12.68 13.90 8.67
CA THR A 100 -12.60 14.91 7.59
C THR A 100 -11.33 15.76 7.64
N MET A 101 -10.59 15.74 8.76
CA MET A 101 -9.27 16.37 8.88
C MET A 101 -8.17 15.64 8.09
N PHE A 102 -8.49 14.46 7.57
CA PHE A 102 -7.57 13.64 6.78
C PHE A 102 -8.01 13.57 5.33
N GLU A 103 -7.08 13.28 4.44
CA GLU A 103 -7.40 13.01 3.05
C GLU A 103 -8.17 11.70 2.94
N THR A 104 -9.10 11.66 1.99
CA THR A 104 -9.87 10.45 1.73
C THR A 104 -8.95 9.34 1.21
N ALA A 105 -9.01 8.17 1.82
CA ALA A 105 -8.26 7.01 1.35
C ALA A 105 -8.68 6.64 -0.08
N LEU A 106 -7.69 6.38 -0.93
CA LEU A 106 -7.94 5.92 -2.30
C LEU A 106 -8.60 4.54 -2.28
N PRO A 107 -9.47 4.23 -3.25
CA PRO A 107 -10.05 2.90 -3.39
C PRO A 107 -8.96 1.87 -3.74
N PHE A 108 -9.09 0.67 -3.22
CA PHE A 108 -8.16 -0.43 -3.45
C PHE A 108 -8.86 -1.78 -3.50
N LEU A 109 -8.15 -2.78 -3.98
CA LEU A 109 -8.64 -4.16 -4.05
C LEU A 109 -7.93 -5.02 -3.01
N THR A 110 -8.65 -5.99 -2.46
CA THR A 110 -8.11 -7.09 -1.67
C THR A 110 -8.76 -8.40 -2.06
N GLU A 111 -8.08 -9.51 -1.81
CA GLU A 111 -8.58 -10.85 -2.07
C GLU A 111 -8.78 -11.62 -0.76
N LEU A 112 -9.82 -12.43 -0.71
CA LEU A 112 -10.11 -13.30 0.41
C LEU A 112 -10.55 -14.68 -0.12
N PRO A 113 -9.96 -15.81 0.34
CA PRO A 113 -8.77 -15.86 1.17
C PRO A 113 -7.49 -15.53 0.40
N LEU A 114 -6.45 -15.13 1.11
CA LEU A 114 -5.12 -14.96 0.58
C LEU A 114 -4.26 -16.17 0.94
N TYR A 115 -3.55 -16.73 -0.04
CA TYR A 115 -2.59 -17.80 0.24
C TYR A 115 -1.31 -17.23 0.84
N GLU A 116 -0.89 -17.77 1.95
CA GLU A 116 0.34 -17.40 2.66
C GLU A 116 1.39 -18.51 2.49
N GLU A 117 2.47 -18.21 1.76
CA GLU A 117 3.55 -19.17 1.52
C GLU A 117 4.27 -19.59 2.80
N GLU A 118 4.43 -18.66 3.76
CA GLU A 118 5.11 -18.91 5.03
C GLU A 118 4.40 -19.94 5.91
N SER A 119 3.08 -19.93 5.92
CA SER A 119 2.22 -20.84 6.69
C SER A 119 1.72 -22.04 5.88
N ASP A 120 2.01 -22.08 4.57
CA ASP A 120 1.46 -23.06 3.61
C ASP A 120 -0.07 -23.21 3.77
N GLY A 121 -0.75 -22.07 3.85
CA GLY A 121 -2.17 -22.05 4.17
C GLY A 121 -2.93 -20.88 3.62
N TRP A 122 -4.27 -21.02 3.66
CA TRP A 122 -5.19 -19.96 3.27
C TRP A 122 -5.55 -19.09 4.46
N ASN A 123 -5.23 -17.79 4.38
CA ASN A 123 -5.62 -16.79 5.38
C ASN A 123 -6.99 -16.23 5.04
N TRP A 124 -7.94 -16.48 5.91
CA TRP A 124 -9.33 -16.01 5.84
C TRP A 124 -9.56 -14.69 6.59
N THR A 125 -8.50 -14.07 7.13
CA THR A 125 -8.57 -12.78 7.81
C THR A 125 -7.63 -11.81 7.14
N GLN A 126 -8.15 -10.88 6.36
CA GLN A 126 -7.38 -9.83 5.73
C GLN A 126 -7.37 -8.58 6.59
N CYS A 127 -6.17 -8.14 7.00
CA CYS A 127 -5.98 -6.87 7.68
C CYS A 127 -5.40 -5.87 6.69
N VAL A 128 -6.12 -4.79 6.40
CA VAL A 128 -5.75 -3.79 5.41
C VAL A 128 -5.54 -2.42 6.07
N TYR A 129 -4.57 -1.67 5.56
CA TYR A 129 -4.11 -0.40 6.11
C TYR A 129 -4.22 0.69 5.04
N PRO A 130 -5.40 1.32 4.85
CA PRO A 130 -5.56 2.40 3.89
C PRO A 130 -4.63 3.56 4.21
N LYS A 131 -3.93 4.07 3.18
CA LYS A 131 -3.04 5.21 3.33
C LYS A 131 -3.83 6.52 3.34
N THR A 132 -3.45 7.41 4.24
CA THR A 132 -3.99 8.76 4.33
C THR A 132 -2.97 9.71 4.93
N THR A 133 -3.15 11.00 4.69
CA THR A 133 -2.35 12.08 5.26
C THR A 133 -3.28 13.11 5.90
N ARG A 134 -2.76 13.85 6.87
CA ARG A 134 -3.50 14.96 7.46
C ARG A 134 -3.57 16.11 6.45
N LYS A 135 -4.74 16.69 6.28
CA LYS A 135 -4.91 17.90 5.46
C LYS A 135 -4.17 19.07 6.12
N PRO A 136 -3.47 19.90 5.33
CA PRO A 136 -2.85 21.11 5.87
C PRO A 136 -3.92 22.01 6.51
N THR A 137 -3.61 22.57 7.67
CA THR A 137 -4.46 23.60 8.30
C THR A 137 -4.37 24.91 7.53
N GLU A 138 -5.41 25.72 7.54
CA GLU A 138 -5.43 27.05 6.88
C GLU A 138 -4.24 27.93 7.29
N GLN A 139 -3.73 27.77 8.51
CA GLN A 139 -2.55 28.47 8.99
C GLN A 139 -1.25 27.98 8.32
N GLU A 140 -1.15 26.70 7.98
CA GLU A 140 0.01 26.13 7.26
C GLU A 140 -0.04 26.51 5.78
N GLN A 141 -1.23 26.62 5.19
CA GLN A 141 -1.38 27.04 3.79
C GLN A 141 -1.03 28.52 3.56
N ASN A 142 -1.19 29.37 4.57
CA ASN A 142 -0.90 30.81 4.51
C ASN A 142 0.48 31.18 5.09
N ALA A 143 1.28 30.21 5.54
CA ALA A 143 2.64 30.47 5.96
C ALA A 143 3.46 30.93 4.73
N PRO A 144 4.11 32.11 4.77
CA PRO A 144 5.00 32.52 3.69
C PRO A 144 6.08 31.44 3.53
N PRO A 145 6.49 31.12 2.26
CA PRO A 145 7.52 30.14 2.02
C PRO A 145 8.74 30.47 2.89
N ASP A 146 9.14 29.50 3.68
CA ASP A 146 10.24 29.63 4.62
C ASP A 146 11.42 30.23 3.84
N ARG A 147 11.75 31.50 4.14
CA ARG A 147 12.93 32.13 3.56
C ARG A 147 14.08 31.26 4.02
N GLN A 148 14.62 30.47 3.14
CA GLN A 148 15.88 29.78 3.33
C GLN A 148 16.79 30.78 4.06
N LYS A 149 17.05 30.50 5.34
CA LYS A 149 18.01 31.26 6.15
C LYS A 149 19.26 31.36 5.29
N PRO A 150 19.75 32.59 5.00
CA PRO A 150 20.96 32.71 4.22
C PRO A 150 22.03 31.83 4.88
N GLU A 151 22.56 30.91 4.11
CA GLU A 151 23.65 30.05 4.56
C GLU A 151 24.76 30.98 5.04
N GLU A 152 25.01 30.98 6.36
CA GLU A 152 26.06 31.75 7.00
C GLU A 152 27.36 31.37 6.29
N PRO A 153 28.10 32.35 5.69
CA PRO A 153 29.28 32.03 4.92
C PRO A 153 30.26 31.28 5.84
N GLN A 154 30.50 30.01 5.50
CA GLN A 154 31.49 29.21 6.19
C GLN A 154 32.84 29.94 6.12
N PRO A 155 33.58 30.05 7.23
CA PRO A 155 34.89 30.69 7.22
C PRO A 155 35.78 29.94 6.24
N VAL A 156 36.27 30.69 5.26
CA VAL A 156 37.24 30.21 4.25
C VAL A 156 38.45 29.68 5.03
N GLN A 157 38.59 28.37 5.10
CA GLN A 157 39.83 27.76 5.59
C GLN A 157 40.93 28.08 4.60
N GLU A 158 41.86 28.87 5.06
CA GLU A 158 43.11 29.23 4.41
C GLU A 158 43.86 27.97 3.99
N ILE A 159 44.02 27.80 2.67
CA ILE A 159 44.75 26.68 2.09
C ILE A 159 46.23 26.92 2.37
N SER A 160 46.74 26.39 3.45
CA SER A 160 48.18 26.27 3.69
C SER A 160 48.68 24.94 3.18
N ALA A 161 49.56 25.06 2.17
CA ALA A 161 50.64 24.13 1.80
C ALA A 161 50.28 22.69 1.43
N LEU A 162 50.55 22.38 0.18
CA LEU A 162 50.79 20.99 -0.30
C LEU A 162 51.86 20.30 0.54
N PRO A 163 51.66 18.98 0.78
CA PRO A 163 52.73 18.05 0.53
C PRO A 163 52.35 16.91 -0.43
N GLU A 164 53.30 16.68 -1.28
CA GLU A 164 53.65 15.54 -2.11
C GLU A 164 52.81 14.27 -2.10
N ARG A 165 52.43 13.86 -3.30
CA ARG A 165 52.43 12.55 -3.94
C ARG A 165 52.58 11.33 -3.02
N GLY A 166 51.49 10.66 -2.74
CA GLY A 166 51.46 9.28 -2.28
C GLY A 166 50.55 8.42 -3.16
N GLN A 167 51.15 7.44 -3.84
CA GLN A 167 50.43 6.36 -4.53
C GLN A 167 49.63 5.55 -3.52
N GLY A 168 48.42 5.15 -3.88
CA GLY A 168 47.77 4.13 -3.11
C GLY A 168 46.30 3.93 -3.42
N THR A 169 46.05 2.92 -4.20
CA THR A 169 44.97 1.94 -4.18
C THR A 169 43.53 2.48 -4.14
N GLY A 170 42.94 2.40 -5.32
CA GLY A 170 41.51 2.50 -5.53
C GLY A 170 40.76 1.40 -4.79
N ASP A 171 39.72 1.81 -4.09
CA ASP A 171 38.77 0.89 -3.48
C ASP A 171 37.61 0.67 -4.46
N ASP A 172 37.74 -0.38 -5.28
CA ASP A 172 36.76 -0.79 -6.31
C ASP A 172 35.59 -1.61 -5.72
N SER A 173 35.29 -1.48 -4.44
CA SER A 173 34.29 -2.33 -3.77
C SER A 173 32.84 -2.08 -4.19
N HIS A 174 32.51 -0.97 -4.85
CA HIS A 174 31.13 -0.70 -5.32
C HIS A 174 30.79 -1.27 -6.70
N ALA A 175 31.78 -1.59 -7.53
CA ALA A 175 31.55 -2.16 -8.87
C ALA A 175 31.10 -3.64 -8.80
N PHE A 176 31.47 -4.36 -7.74
CA PHE A 176 31.19 -5.79 -7.61
C PHE A 176 29.71 -6.09 -7.33
N TRP A 177 28.99 -5.20 -6.70
CA TRP A 177 27.55 -5.39 -6.38
C TRP A 177 26.64 -5.28 -7.60
N TYR A 178 26.98 -4.44 -8.57
CA TYR A 178 26.17 -4.29 -9.80
C TYR A 178 26.27 -5.48 -10.74
N ILE A 179 27.38 -6.20 -10.72
CA ILE A 179 27.57 -7.40 -11.57
C ILE A 179 26.79 -8.59 -11.04
N LEU A 180 26.63 -8.73 -9.72
CA LEU A 180 25.86 -9.83 -9.11
C LEU A 180 24.35 -9.70 -9.34
N ILE A 181 23.81 -8.50 -9.42
CA ILE A 181 22.38 -8.28 -9.67
C ILE A 181 22.01 -8.57 -11.14
N SER A 182 22.93 -8.31 -12.09
CA SER A 182 22.68 -8.58 -13.51
C SER A 182 22.77 -10.07 -13.86
N ALA A 183 23.57 -10.86 -13.15
CA ALA A 183 23.71 -12.29 -13.40
C ALA A 183 22.53 -13.13 -12.86
N GLY A 184 21.86 -12.67 -11.81
CA GLY A 184 20.68 -13.33 -11.24
C GLY A 184 19.43 -13.28 -12.15
N SER A 185 19.30 -12.22 -12.97
CA SER A 185 18.15 -12.02 -13.85
C SER A 185 18.17 -12.94 -15.09
N LEU A 186 19.34 -13.38 -15.55
CA LEU A 186 19.43 -14.26 -16.72
C LEU A 186 19.17 -15.75 -16.39
N CYS A 187 19.44 -16.20 -15.16
CA CYS A 187 19.17 -17.59 -14.76
C CYS A 187 17.68 -17.89 -14.58
N GLY A 188 16.86 -16.88 -14.19
CA GLY A 188 15.42 -17.06 -14.03
C GLY A 188 14.66 -17.28 -15.33
N LEU A 189 15.15 -16.74 -16.46
CA LEU A 189 14.53 -16.89 -17.76
C LEU A 189 14.80 -18.27 -18.43
N LEU A 190 15.92 -18.90 -18.12
CA LEU A 190 16.28 -20.21 -18.68
C LEU A 190 15.53 -21.37 -18.02
N THR A 191 15.14 -21.27 -16.77
CA THR A 191 14.36 -22.31 -16.09
C THR A 191 12.88 -22.33 -16.48
N ALA A 192 12.32 -21.19 -16.90
CA ALA A 192 10.93 -21.10 -17.37
C ALA A 192 10.72 -21.72 -18.74
N VAL A 193 11.75 -21.75 -19.60
CA VAL A 193 11.68 -22.35 -20.95
C VAL A 193 11.85 -23.89 -20.91
N TYR A 194 12.59 -24.44 -19.93
CA TYR A 194 12.85 -25.88 -19.84
C TYR A 194 11.70 -26.71 -19.24
N ARG A 195 10.66 -26.06 -18.68
CA ARG A 195 9.47 -26.73 -18.12
C ARG A 195 8.29 -26.84 -19.09
N ARG A 196 8.48 -26.50 -20.38
CA ARG A 196 7.42 -26.58 -21.42
C ARG A 196 7.69 -27.56 -22.54
N PHE A 197 8.58 -28.53 -22.32
CA PHE A 197 8.75 -29.69 -23.21
C PHE A 197 8.64 -30.99 -22.42
#